data_fdf955089d1eee36bbcf557a40560158
#
_entry.id   fdf955089d1eee36bbcf557a40560158
#
_cell.length_a   1.000
_cell.length_b   1.000
_cell.length_c   1.000
_cell.angle_alpha   90.00
_cell.angle_beta   90.00
_cell.angle_gamma   90.00
#
_symmetry.space_group_name_H-M   'P 1'
#
loop_
_entity.id
_entity.type
_entity.pdbx_description
1 polymer ?
#
loop_
_entity_poly.entity_id
_entity_poly.type
_entity_poly.pdbx_seq_one_letter_code
_entity_poly.pdbx_strand_id
1 'polypeptide(L)' 'MTVLARKQGAALVIRDRKLGIFTDKGFTPVDFKVELAMKLATRLQYTPLVPAQEMEEPELLRFLMDSRPA' A
#
# COMPACT_ATOMS: atom_id res chain seq x y z
N MET A 1 -1.14 0.79 -10.27
CA MET A 1 -1.95 0.46 -9.08
C MET A 1 -2.09 1.68 -8.18
N THR A 2 -3.17 1.73 -7.45
CA THR A 2 -3.48 2.87 -6.57
C THR A 2 -2.99 2.60 -5.16
N VAL A 3 -2.10 3.44 -4.65
CA VAL A 3 -1.52 3.28 -3.32
C VAL A 3 -2.33 4.09 -2.32
N LEU A 4 -2.90 3.40 -1.34
CA LEU A 4 -3.79 4.01 -0.33
C LEU A 4 -3.06 4.35 0.96
N ALA A 5 -2.08 3.54 1.34
CA ALA A 5 -1.31 3.72 2.56
C ALA A 5 0.01 2.99 2.43
N ARG A 6 1.01 3.40 3.19
CA ARG A 6 2.32 2.75 3.15
C ARG A 6 2.93 2.63 4.53
N LYS A 7 3.80 1.66 4.68
CA LYS A 7 4.77 1.60 5.77
C LYS A 7 6.07 1.04 5.21
N GLN A 8 7.11 0.96 6.02
CA GLN A 8 8.38 0.43 5.56
C GLN A 8 8.20 -0.98 5.00
N GLY A 9 8.53 -1.15 3.73
CA GLY A 9 8.51 -2.43 3.07
C GLY A 9 7.15 -2.94 2.61
N ALA A 10 6.07 -2.19 2.81
CA ALA A 10 4.73 -2.64 2.44
C ALA A 10 3.82 -1.47 2.09
N ALA A 11 2.82 -1.73 1.25
CA ALA A 11 1.82 -0.74 0.91
C ALA A 11 0.45 -1.39 0.76
N LEU A 12 -0.59 -0.66 1.16
CA LEU A 12 -1.96 -1.05 0.90
C LEU A 12 -2.35 -0.46 -0.45
N VAL A 13 -2.69 -1.32 -1.42
CA VAL A 13 -2.91 -0.88 -2.80
C VAL A 13 -4.18 -1.49 -3.37
N ILE A 14 -4.69 -0.87 -4.44
CA ILE A 14 -5.73 -1.45 -5.28
C ILE A 14 -5.11 -1.73 -6.64
N ARG A 15 -5.18 -2.98 -7.06
CA ARG A 15 -4.68 -3.45 -8.36
C ARG A 15 -5.76 -4.29 -9.03
N ASP A 16 -6.10 -3.92 -10.28
CA ASP A 16 -7.12 -4.63 -11.05
C ASP A 16 -8.43 -4.81 -10.27
N ARG A 17 -8.86 -3.74 -9.59
CA ARG A 17 -10.08 -3.70 -8.77
C ARG A 17 -10.02 -4.61 -7.54
N LYS A 18 -8.82 -5.08 -7.18
CA LYS A 18 -8.63 -5.90 -5.99
C LYS A 18 -7.78 -5.16 -4.98
N LEU A 19 -8.23 -5.15 -3.75
CA LEU A 19 -7.47 -4.59 -2.63
C LEU A 19 -6.46 -5.62 -2.17
N GLY A 20 -5.26 -5.17 -1.82
CA GLY A 20 -4.25 -6.08 -1.31
C GLY A 20 -3.06 -5.34 -0.73
N ILE A 21 -2.11 -6.13 -0.24
CA ILE A 21 -0.84 -5.64 0.28
C ILE A 21 0.25 -5.94 -0.74
N PHE A 22 1.02 -4.92 -1.07
CA PHE A 22 2.16 -5.04 -1.99
C PHE A 22 3.46 -4.95 -1.21
N THR A 23 4.35 -5.92 -1.44
CA THR A 23 5.68 -5.97 -0.84
C THR A 23 6.69 -6.32 -1.93
N ASP A 24 7.96 -6.45 -1.56
CA ASP A 24 8.99 -6.92 -2.48
C ASP A 24 8.73 -8.33 -3.02
N LYS A 25 7.85 -9.09 -2.36
CA LYS A 25 7.45 -10.43 -2.81
C LYS A 25 6.25 -10.40 -3.74
N GLY A 26 5.68 -9.22 -4.00
CA GLY A 26 4.57 -9.05 -4.91
C GLY A 26 3.27 -8.67 -4.20
N PHE A 27 2.17 -8.84 -4.92
CA PHE A 27 0.84 -8.43 -4.47
C PHE A 27 0.11 -9.62 -3.83
N THR A 28 -0.41 -9.40 -2.61
CA THR A 28 -1.23 -10.38 -1.91
C THR A 28 -2.62 -9.79 -1.72
N PRO A 29 -3.65 -10.34 -2.39
CA PRO A 29 -5.00 -9.81 -2.22
C PRO A 29 -5.53 -10.04 -0.81
N VAL A 30 -6.35 -9.10 -0.33
CA VAL A 30 -7.05 -9.24 0.94
C VAL A 30 -8.55 -9.17 0.68
N ASP A 31 -9.31 -9.89 1.51
CA ASP A 31 -10.76 -10.00 1.35
C ASP A 31 -11.48 -9.08 2.34
N PHE A 32 -11.09 -7.80 2.30
CA PHE A 32 -11.68 -6.76 3.15
C PHE A 32 -12.23 -5.63 2.29
N LYS A 33 -13.23 -4.94 2.80
CA LYS A 33 -13.64 -3.66 2.22
C LYS A 33 -12.55 -2.62 2.51
N VAL A 34 -12.45 -1.63 1.62
CA VAL A 34 -11.43 -0.58 1.73
C VAL A 34 -11.48 0.10 3.10
N GLU A 35 -12.68 0.41 3.58
CA GLU A 35 -12.84 1.09 4.87
C GLU A 35 -12.23 0.29 6.02
N LEU A 36 -12.51 -1.01 6.07
CA LEU A 36 -11.96 -1.88 7.09
C LEU A 36 -10.45 -2.02 6.93
N ALA A 37 -9.98 -2.16 5.69
CA ALA A 37 -8.55 -2.25 5.42
C ALA A 37 -7.80 -1.00 5.88
N MET A 38 -8.37 0.19 5.68
CA MET A 38 -7.75 1.44 6.14
C MET A 38 -7.68 1.50 7.66
N LYS A 39 -8.71 1.04 8.36
CA LYS A 39 -8.67 0.98 9.83
C LYS A 39 -7.57 0.03 10.31
N LEU A 40 -7.49 -1.15 9.71
CA LEU A 40 -6.45 -2.12 10.06
C LEU A 40 -5.06 -1.60 9.72
N ALA A 41 -4.91 -0.96 8.58
CA ALA A 41 -3.64 -0.36 8.18
C ALA A 41 -3.18 0.68 9.18
N THR A 42 -4.09 1.53 9.67
CA THR A 42 -3.76 2.52 10.70
C THR A 42 -3.28 1.85 11.98
N ARG A 43 -3.92 0.77 12.39
CA ARG A 43 -3.50 0.01 13.57
C ARG A 43 -2.14 -0.64 13.37
N LEU A 44 -1.81 -1.03 12.14
CA LEU A 44 -0.53 -1.63 11.78
C LEU A 44 0.52 -0.58 11.42
N GLN A 45 0.24 0.69 11.72
CA GLN A 45 1.15 1.81 11.53
C GLN A 45 1.45 2.15 10.08
N TYR A 46 0.53 1.84 9.18
CA TYR A 46 0.60 2.37 7.83
C TYR A 46 0.25 3.86 7.85
N THR A 47 0.94 4.64 7.02
CA THR A 47 0.65 6.05 6.84
C THR A 47 -0.27 6.22 5.64
N PRO A 48 -1.49 6.74 5.83
CA PRO A 48 -2.39 6.98 4.70
C PRO A 48 -1.81 8.01 3.73
N LEU A 49 -2.02 7.78 2.44
CA LEU A 49 -1.69 8.75 1.40
C LEU A 49 -2.96 9.48 0.98
N VAL A 50 -3.01 10.77 1.21
CA VAL A 50 -4.16 11.60 0.87
C VAL A 50 -3.69 12.78 0.02
N PRO A 51 -4.06 12.81 -1.26
CA PRO A 51 -4.84 11.82 -1.98
C PRO A 51 -4.03 10.54 -2.27
N ALA A 52 -4.75 9.44 -2.53
CA ALA A 52 -4.12 8.20 -2.95
C ALA A 52 -3.30 8.44 -4.22
N GLN A 53 -2.17 7.75 -4.33
CA GLN A 53 -1.24 7.96 -5.45
C GLN A 53 -1.24 6.78 -6.39
N GLU A 54 -1.22 7.07 -7.70
CA GLU A 54 -1.11 6.05 -8.71
C GLU A 54 0.36 5.79 -9.01
N MET A 55 0.77 4.52 -8.88
CA MET A 55 2.15 4.12 -9.13
C MET A 55 2.21 2.83 -9.90
N GLU A 56 3.20 2.70 -10.79
CA GLU A 56 3.53 1.45 -11.45
C GLU A 56 4.36 0.58 -10.51
N GLU A 57 4.40 -0.72 -10.76
CA GLU A 57 5.10 -1.68 -9.90
C GLU A 57 6.56 -1.32 -9.65
N PRO A 58 7.39 -1.00 -10.67
CA PRO A 58 8.79 -0.63 -10.41
C PRO A 58 8.94 0.62 -9.56
N GLU A 59 8.07 1.61 -9.78
CA GLU A 59 8.07 2.85 -9.01
C GLU A 59 7.67 2.58 -7.57
N LEU A 60 6.65 1.76 -7.36
CA LEU A 60 6.21 1.41 -6.02
C LEU A 60 7.28 0.64 -5.25
N LEU A 61 7.98 -0.28 -5.90
CA LEU A 61 9.08 -1.01 -5.27
C LEU A 61 10.16 -0.06 -4.78
N ARG A 62 10.55 0.92 -5.59
CA ARG A 62 11.51 1.94 -5.17
C ARG A 62 10.99 2.74 -3.99
N PHE A 63 9.72 3.12 -4.04
CA PHE A 63 9.07 3.89 -2.99
C PHE A 63 9.10 3.13 -1.65
N LEU A 64 8.86 1.83 -1.68
CA LEU A 64 8.88 1.00 -0.49
C LEU A 64 10.31 0.74 0.03
N MET A 65 11.26 0.62 -0.88
CA MET A 65 12.66 0.38 -0.52
C MET A 65 13.35 1.66 -0.05
N ASP A 66 12.87 2.82 -0.47
CA ASP A 66 13.42 4.10 -0.07
C ASP A 66 12.70 4.57 1.20
N SER A 67 12.99 3.93 2.31
CA SER A 67 12.34 4.19 3.58
C SER A 67 13.14 5.13 4.46
N ARG A 68 13.76 6.13 3.88
CA ARG A 68 14.52 7.10 4.65
C ARG A 68 13.58 7.97 5.47
N PRO A 69 13.83 8.13 6.76
CA PRO A 69 13.14 9.18 7.50
C PRO A 69 13.49 10.53 6.88
N ALA A 70 12.48 11.31 6.66
CA ALA A 70 12.65 12.63 6.07
C ALA A 70 13.54 13.52 6.95
#